data_af93441524160b1bdb8065dc638ec59d
#
_entry.id   af93441524160b1bdb8065dc638ec59d
#
_cell.length_a   1.000
_cell.length_b   1.000
_cell.length_c   1.000
_cell.angle_alpha   90.00
_cell.angle_beta   90.00
_cell.angle_gamma   90.00
#
_symmetry.space_group_name_H-M   'P 1'
#
loop_
_entity.id
_entity.type
_entity.pdbx_description
1 polymer ?
#
loop_
_entity_poly.entity_id
_entity_poly.type
_entity_poly.pdbx_seq_one_letter_code
_entity_poly.pdbx_strand_id
1 'polypeptide(L)'
;MADPAELWRVHQNAQFPPSCLAQSVDGVRLVKIDAVAGAILTASLRTDGMVRPINDARRRDLERHRILIGKALEDSALDADSRAYFQRLAILSDHVLKG
;
A
#
# COMPACT_ATOMS: atom_id res chain seq x y z
N MET A 1 0.61 0.13 -18.94
CA MET A 1 1.18 0.04 -17.59
C MET A 1 0.94 1.36 -16.87
N ALA A 2 0.51 1.32 -15.62
CA ALA A 2 0.18 2.55 -14.91
C ALA A 2 1.45 3.29 -14.49
N ASP A 3 1.45 4.61 -14.70
CA ASP A 3 2.54 5.49 -14.29
C ASP A 3 2.55 5.61 -12.76
N PRO A 4 3.69 5.37 -12.07
CA PRO A 4 3.76 5.51 -10.62
C PRO A 4 3.34 6.88 -10.09
N ALA A 5 3.66 7.95 -10.79
CA ALA A 5 3.24 9.30 -10.39
C ALA A 5 1.71 9.43 -10.40
N GLU A 6 1.08 8.92 -11.44
CA GLU A 6 -0.38 8.94 -11.58
C GLU A 6 -1.04 8.05 -10.53
N LEU A 7 -0.53 6.83 -10.33
CA LEU A 7 -1.05 5.92 -9.30
C LEU A 7 -0.95 6.54 -7.92
N TRP A 8 0.18 7.20 -7.61
CA TRP A 8 0.37 7.84 -6.32
C TRP A 8 -0.61 8.98 -6.12
N ARG A 9 -0.81 9.80 -7.16
CA ARG A 9 -1.80 10.89 -7.12
C ARG A 9 -3.20 10.36 -6.85
N VAL A 10 -3.60 9.30 -7.56
CA VAL A 10 -4.92 8.67 -7.37
C VAL A 10 -5.04 8.12 -5.95
N HIS A 11 -3.99 7.45 -5.47
CA HIS A 11 -4.02 6.82 -4.14
C HIS A 11 -4.10 7.86 -3.03
N GLN A 12 -3.37 8.97 -3.14
CA GLN A 12 -3.40 10.05 -2.14
C GLN A 12 -4.78 10.70 -2.03
N ASN A 13 -5.53 10.73 -3.12
CA ASN A 13 -6.88 11.28 -3.14
C ASN A 13 -7.96 10.25 -2.84
N ALA A 14 -7.60 8.98 -2.72
CA ALA A 14 -8.56 7.92 -2.43
C ALA A 14 -8.85 7.85 -0.93
N GLN A 15 -10.11 7.59 -0.62
CA GLN A 15 -10.53 7.36 0.76
C GLN A 15 -10.29 5.89 1.12
N PHE A 16 -9.83 5.63 2.36
CA PHE A 16 -9.73 4.27 2.86
C PHE A 16 -11.11 3.62 2.84
N PRO A 17 -11.24 2.39 2.28
CA PRO A 17 -12.56 1.77 2.14
C PRO A 17 -13.21 1.50 3.49
N PRO A 18 -14.42 2.05 3.76
CA PRO A 18 -15.09 1.86 5.06
C PRO A 18 -15.35 0.40 5.39
N SER A 19 -15.59 -0.45 4.39
CA SER A 19 -15.83 -1.87 4.59
C SER A 19 -14.62 -2.61 5.16
N CYS A 20 -13.43 -2.02 5.08
CA CYS A 20 -12.20 -2.64 5.59
C CYS A 20 -11.85 -2.24 7.03
N LEU A 21 -12.61 -1.34 7.66
CA LEU A 21 -12.27 -0.81 8.98
C LEU A 21 -12.16 -1.88 10.06
N ALA A 22 -12.96 -2.94 9.97
CA ALA A 22 -12.95 -4.02 10.96
C ALA A 22 -12.19 -5.26 10.51
N GLN A 23 -11.64 -5.26 9.28
CA GLN A 23 -11.00 -6.45 8.73
C GLN A 23 -9.53 -6.54 9.13
N SER A 24 -9.05 -7.78 9.23
CA SER A 24 -7.66 -8.08 9.60
C SER A 24 -7.13 -9.21 8.73
N VAL A 25 -5.82 -9.28 8.60
CA VAL A 25 -5.10 -10.39 7.98
C VAL A 25 -3.93 -10.77 8.89
N ASP A 26 -3.80 -12.06 9.19
CA ASP A 26 -2.76 -12.57 10.10
C ASP A 26 -2.72 -11.80 11.44
N GLY A 27 -3.88 -11.42 11.96
CA GLY A 27 -4.00 -10.70 13.22
C GLY A 27 -3.68 -9.21 13.14
N VAL A 28 -3.38 -8.67 11.96
CA VAL A 28 -3.08 -7.25 11.76
C VAL A 28 -4.25 -6.58 11.05
N ARG A 29 -4.74 -5.49 11.60
CA ARG A 29 -5.88 -4.77 11.00
C ARG A 29 -5.46 -4.12 9.70
N LEU A 30 -6.34 -4.15 8.69
CA LEU A 30 -6.07 -3.56 7.38
C LEU A 30 -5.80 -2.05 7.49
N VAL A 31 -6.49 -1.36 8.39
CA VAL A 31 -6.26 0.07 8.61
C VAL A 31 -4.83 0.35 9.10
N LYS A 32 -4.28 -0.54 9.91
CA LYS A 32 -2.88 -0.41 10.39
C LYS A 32 -1.90 -0.70 9.26
N ILE A 33 -2.16 -1.70 8.44
CA ILE A 33 -1.32 -2.03 7.28
C ILE A 33 -1.27 -0.82 6.36
N ASP A 34 -2.41 -0.22 6.08
CA ASP A 34 -2.52 0.97 5.25
C ASP A 34 -1.73 2.15 5.86
N ALA A 35 -1.87 2.36 7.17
CA ALA A 35 -1.19 3.46 7.85
C ALA A 35 0.33 3.32 7.78
N VAL A 36 0.86 2.13 8.02
CA VAL A 36 2.31 1.89 8.00
C VAL A 36 2.86 1.99 6.57
N ALA A 37 2.25 1.27 5.63
CA ALA A 37 2.69 1.31 4.24
C ALA A 37 2.55 2.73 3.66
N GLY A 38 1.43 3.38 3.93
CA GLY A 38 1.16 4.74 3.46
C GLY A 38 2.17 5.76 3.99
N ALA A 39 2.57 5.64 5.26
CA ALA A 39 3.58 6.52 5.84
C ALA A 39 4.94 6.35 5.16
N ILE A 40 5.33 5.11 4.88
CA ILE A 40 6.59 4.82 4.17
C ILE A 40 6.53 5.35 2.74
N LEU A 41 5.41 5.13 2.04
CA LEU A 41 5.23 5.65 0.68
C LEU A 41 5.30 7.18 0.66
N THR A 42 4.66 7.84 1.62
CA THR A 42 4.69 9.31 1.71
C THR A 42 6.11 9.83 1.89
N ALA A 43 6.92 9.13 2.68
CA ALA A 43 8.33 9.52 2.90
C ALA A 43 9.22 9.20 1.69
N SER A 44 8.82 8.22 0.87
CA SER A 44 9.69 7.63 -0.17
C SER A 44 9.34 8.04 -1.58
N LEU A 45 8.06 8.36 -1.87
CA LEU A 45 7.61 8.70 -3.21
C LEU A 45 7.52 10.20 -3.40
N ARG A 46 8.11 10.68 -4.49
CA ARG A 46 7.99 12.06 -4.92
C ARG A 46 6.75 12.19 -5.82
N THR A 47 6.29 13.42 -6.01
CA THR A 47 5.13 13.71 -6.86
C THR A 47 5.34 13.30 -8.32
N ASP A 48 6.61 13.24 -8.77
CA ASP A 48 6.97 12.79 -10.12
C ASP A 48 7.10 11.26 -10.23
N GLY A 49 6.85 10.52 -9.15
CA GLY A 49 6.96 9.06 -9.12
C GLY A 49 8.36 8.53 -8.84
N MET A 50 9.33 9.40 -8.68
CA MET A 50 10.70 8.99 -8.33
C MET A 50 10.77 8.52 -6.88
N VAL A 51 11.64 7.56 -6.61
CA VAL A 51 11.79 6.96 -5.29
C VAL A 51 13.00 7.58 -4.58
N ARG A 52 12.77 8.07 -3.37
CA ARG A 52 13.85 8.51 -2.49
C ARG A 52 14.45 7.30 -1.78
N PRO A 53 15.74 7.32 -1.43
CA PRO A 53 16.33 6.25 -0.64
C PRO A 53 15.61 6.08 0.70
N ILE A 54 15.42 4.82 1.11
CA ILE A 54 14.85 4.50 2.41
C ILE A 54 15.87 3.67 3.20
N ASN A 55 15.85 3.81 4.52
CA ASN A 55 16.75 3.03 5.38
C ASN A 55 16.30 1.56 5.46
N ASP A 56 17.17 0.71 5.98
CA ASP A 56 16.93 -0.73 6.04
C ASP A 56 15.72 -1.08 6.93
N ALA A 57 15.49 -0.33 8.00
CA ALA A 57 14.36 -0.58 8.90
C ALA A 57 13.03 -0.33 8.18
N ARG A 58 12.92 0.76 7.44
CA ARG A 58 11.72 1.08 6.66
C ARG A 58 11.52 0.09 5.53
N ARG A 59 12.62 -0.33 4.88
CA ARG A 59 12.53 -1.34 3.81
C ARG A 59 11.97 -2.65 4.36
N ARG A 60 12.46 -3.13 5.51
CA ARG A 60 11.96 -4.36 6.14
C ARG A 60 10.48 -4.22 6.52
N ASP A 61 10.09 -3.06 7.07
CA ASP A 61 8.69 -2.82 7.40
C ASP A 61 7.79 -2.84 6.18
N LEU A 62 8.23 -2.21 5.09
CA LEU A 62 7.45 -2.18 3.86
C LEU A 62 7.35 -3.58 3.25
N GLU A 63 8.44 -4.34 3.23
CA GLU A 63 8.43 -5.72 2.75
C GLU A 63 7.44 -6.59 3.52
N ARG A 64 7.45 -6.48 4.85
CA ARG A 64 6.52 -7.24 5.69
C ARG A 64 5.07 -6.84 5.42
N HIS A 65 4.79 -5.54 5.32
CA HIS A 65 3.44 -5.08 5.05
C HIS A 65 3.00 -5.39 3.62
N ARG A 66 3.93 -5.41 2.67
CA ARG A 66 3.62 -5.84 1.30
C ARG A 66 3.13 -7.29 1.26
N ILE A 67 3.73 -8.17 2.06
CA ILE A 67 3.28 -9.56 2.18
C ILE A 67 1.86 -9.61 2.74
N LEU A 68 1.57 -8.82 3.77
CA LEU A 68 0.23 -8.75 4.36
C LEU A 68 -0.80 -8.23 3.36
N ILE A 69 -0.45 -7.23 2.57
CA ILE A 69 -1.31 -6.72 1.49
C ILE A 69 -1.63 -7.83 0.49
N GLY A 70 -0.63 -8.61 0.10
CA GLY A 70 -0.83 -9.74 -0.80
C GLY A 70 -1.80 -10.76 -0.25
N LYS A 71 -1.69 -11.08 1.04
CA LYS A 71 -2.63 -11.99 1.71
C LYS A 71 -4.04 -11.42 1.77
N ALA A 72 -4.17 -10.12 2.04
CA ALA A 72 -5.46 -9.45 2.04
C ALA A 72 -6.13 -9.54 0.66
N LEU A 73 -5.35 -9.38 -0.41
CA LEU A 73 -5.86 -9.46 -1.78
C LEU A 73 -6.32 -10.85 -2.18
N GLU A 74 -5.87 -11.90 -1.47
CA GLU A 74 -6.34 -13.26 -1.68
C GLU A 74 -7.70 -13.53 -1.03
N ASP A 75 -8.15 -12.64 -0.14
CA ASP A 75 -9.42 -12.80 0.55
C ASP A 75 -10.59 -12.49 -0.38
N SER A 76 -11.44 -13.49 -0.64
CA SER A 76 -12.60 -13.34 -1.51
C SER A 76 -13.70 -12.44 -0.91
N ALA A 77 -13.64 -12.16 0.39
CA ALA A 77 -14.59 -11.27 1.06
C ALA A 77 -14.31 -9.78 0.77
N LEU A 78 -13.15 -9.44 0.20
CA LEU A 78 -12.83 -8.07 -0.16
C LEU A 78 -13.71 -7.61 -1.33
N ASP A 79 -14.42 -6.50 -1.14
CA ASP A 79 -15.23 -5.93 -2.22
C ASP A 79 -14.35 -5.28 -3.30
N ALA A 80 -14.97 -4.87 -4.41
CA ALA A 80 -14.24 -4.35 -5.58
C ALA A 80 -13.45 -3.06 -5.24
N ASP A 81 -14.05 -2.16 -4.46
CA ASP A 81 -13.41 -0.89 -4.11
C ASP A 81 -12.21 -1.12 -3.18
N SER A 82 -12.37 -2.01 -2.20
CA SER A 82 -11.28 -2.38 -1.29
C SER A 82 -10.15 -3.05 -2.03
N ARG A 83 -10.49 -3.95 -2.96
CA ARG A 83 -9.50 -4.65 -3.78
C ARG A 83 -8.69 -3.67 -4.62
N ALA A 84 -9.37 -2.72 -5.28
CA ALA A 84 -8.70 -1.70 -6.08
C ALA A 84 -7.75 -0.85 -5.22
N TYR A 85 -8.18 -0.46 -4.03
CA TYR A 85 -7.38 0.32 -3.09
C TYR A 85 -6.09 -0.42 -2.72
N PHE A 86 -6.21 -1.68 -2.29
CA PHE A 86 -5.06 -2.46 -1.86
C PHE A 86 -4.18 -2.91 -3.04
N GLN A 87 -4.74 -3.08 -4.23
CA GLN A 87 -3.94 -3.33 -5.43
C GLN A 87 -3.03 -2.14 -5.75
N ARG A 88 -3.55 -0.90 -5.66
CA ARG A 88 -2.72 0.30 -5.84
C ARG A 88 -1.62 0.37 -4.79
N LEU A 89 -1.97 0.09 -3.54
CA LEU A 89 -1.01 0.10 -2.44
C LEU A 89 0.10 -0.93 -2.68
N ALA A 90 -0.25 -2.11 -3.18
CA ALA A 90 0.70 -3.17 -3.52
C ALA A 90 1.65 -2.74 -4.64
N ILE A 91 1.12 -2.18 -5.71
CA ILE A 91 1.91 -1.73 -6.86
C ILE A 91 2.89 -0.64 -6.45
N LEU A 92 2.43 0.33 -5.67
CA LEU A 92 3.27 1.43 -5.20
C LEU A 92 4.35 0.94 -4.24
N SER A 93 4.02 -0.01 -3.36
CA SER A 93 4.99 -0.62 -2.46
C SER A 93 6.08 -1.36 -3.24
N ASP A 94 5.70 -2.12 -4.26
CA ASP A 94 6.65 -2.82 -5.13
C ASP A 94 7.56 -1.83 -5.86
N HIS A 95 7.02 -0.71 -6.31
CA HIS A 95 7.80 0.32 -6.99
C HIS A 95 8.89 0.89 -6.06
N VAL A 96 8.54 1.17 -4.81
CA VAL A 96 9.51 1.67 -3.81
C VAL A 96 10.55 0.59 -3.49
N LEU A 97 10.12 -0.67 -3.34
CA LEU A 97 11.04 -1.76 -2.99
C LEU A 97 12.04 -2.08 -4.10
N LYS A 98 11.68 -1.81 -5.36
CA LYS A 98 12.59 -2.00 -6.51
C LYS A 98 13.60 -0.86 -6.66
N GLY A 99 13.24 0.29 -6.21
CA GLY A 99 14.08 1.49 -6.28
C GLY A 99 15.15 1.53 -5.19
#